data_83afe7be6b93440fe173492dd7e358b2
#
_entry.id   83afe7be6b93440fe173492dd7e358b2
#
_cell.length_a   1.000
_cell.length_b   1.000
_cell.length_c   1.000
_cell.angle_alpha   90.00
_cell.angle_beta   90.00
_cell.angle_gamma   90.00
#
_symmetry.space_group_name_H-M   'P 1'
#
loop_
_entity.id
_entity.type
_entity.pdbx_description
1 polymer ?
#
loop_
_entity_poly.entity_id
_entity_poly.type
_entity_poly.pdbx_seq_one_letter_code
_entity_poly.pdbx_strand_id
1 'polypeptide(L)'
;YGEQNWSELACVFRNSLIIMTVFSLAAYGLSVLFAAPVLEFFAPQDSHVFELVLANFGYFALSLLLLCPNMFAAYLFTAMGDGKRAAIVSFCRTFLFTVLAIECLPLAVGEIGLWFAVPLAELLTLILSATLVIRNRRRYGYDGQPATVVNIT
;
A
#
# COMPACT_ATOMS: atom_id res chain seq x y z
N TYR A 1 1.41 -21.29 -9.48
CA TYR A 1 -0.01 -21.67 -9.28
C TYR A 1 -0.42 -22.79 -10.25
N GLY A 2 -0.02 -22.67 -11.51
CA GLY A 2 -0.33 -23.70 -12.53
C GLY A 2 0.26 -25.09 -12.27
N GLU A 3 1.41 -25.17 -11.61
CA GLU A 3 2.10 -26.44 -11.27
C GLU A 3 1.56 -27.09 -9.98
N GLN A 4 0.61 -26.47 -9.29
CA GLN A 4 0.02 -26.94 -8.03
C GLN A 4 1.02 -27.24 -6.90
N ASN A 5 2.23 -26.62 -6.96
CA ASN A 5 3.23 -26.74 -5.91
C ASN A 5 2.97 -25.70 -4.80
N TRP A 6 2.13 -26.07 -3.86
CA TRP A 6 1.64 -25.18 -2.79
C TRP A 6 2.74 -24.74 -1.82
N SER A 7 3.74 -25.58 -1.61
CA SER A 7 4.87 -25.25 -0.71
C SER A 7 5.76 -24.17 -1.32
N GLU A 8 6.03 -24.24 -2.62
CA GLU A 8 6.78 -23.20 -3.34
C GLU A 8 5.96 -21.90 -3.40
N LEU A 9 4.67 -22.00 -3.66
CA LEU A 9 3.78 -20.84 -3.68
C LEU A 9 3.81 -20.09 -2.33
N ALA A 10 3.74 -20.81 -1.20
CA ALA A 10 3.84 -20.21 0.13
C ALA A 10 5.23 -19.57 0.39
N CYS A 11 6.28 -20.21 -0.12
CA CYS A 11 7.64 -19.66 -0.02
C CYS A 11 7.78 -18.36 -0.81
N VAL A 12 7.31 -18.33 -2.04
CA VAL A 12 7.31 -17.14 -2.91
C VAL A 12 6.48 -16.03 -2.28
N PHE A 13 5.28 -16.34 -1.78
CA PHE A 13 4.42 -15.37 -1.09
C PHE A 13 5.13 -14.72 0.10
N ARG A 14 5.74 -15.52 0.98
CA ARG A 14 6.47 -15.02 2.14
C ARG A 14 7.68 -14.18 1.75
N ASN A 15 8.48 -14.66 0.81
CA ASN A 15 9.67 -13.94 0.35
C ASN A 15 9.29 -12.61 -0.32
N SER A 16 8.22 -12.59 -1.11
CA SER A 16 7.70 -11.36 -1.71
C SER A 16 7.27 -10.34 -0.66
N LEU A 17 6.58 -10.77 0.41
CA LEU A 17 6.21 -9.88 1.52
C LEU A 17 7.44 -9.30 2.22
N ILE A 18 8.47 -10.10 2.47
CA ILE A 18 9.73 -9.64 3.08
C ILE A 18 10.39 -8.58 2.19
N ILE A 19 10.54 -8.90 0.91
CA ILE A 19 11.15 -7.98 -0.07
C ILE A 19 10.37 -6.66 -0.12
N MET A 20 9.05 -6.72 -0.25
CA MET A 20 8.20 -5.52 -0.30
C MET A 20 8.30 -4.68 0.99
N THR A 21 8.38 -5.33 2.15
CA THR A 21 8.56 -4.65 3.44
C THR A 21 9.92 -3.94 3.51
N VAL A 22 11.00 -4.61 3.08
CA VAL A 22 12.35 -4.02 3.03
C VAL A 22 12.37 -2.82 2.09
N PHE A 23 11.78 -2.93 0.89
CA PHE A 23 11.67 -1.82 -0.05
C PHE A 23 10.85 -0.65 0.51
N SER A 24 9.74 -0.91 1.20
CA SER A 24 8.94 0.12 1.87
C SER A 24 9.76 0.88 2.92
N LEU A 25 10.50 0.16 3.76
CA LEU A 25 11.36 0.76 4.78
C LEU A 25 12.49 1.58 4.15
N ALA A 26 13.14 1.07 3.10
CA ALA A 26 14.17 1.78 2.38
C ALA A 26 13.61 3.05 1.71
N ALA A 27 12.46 2.95 1.04
CA ALA A 27 11.79 4.09 0.40
C ALA A 27 11.42 5.17 1.42
N TYR A 28 10.85 4.77 2.56
CA TYR A 28 10.55 5.70 3.66
C TYR A 28 11.82 6.38 4.17
N GLY A 29 12.85 5.61 4.53
CA GLY A 29 14.11 6.15 5.05
C GLY A 29 14.80 7.09 4.08
N LEU A 30 14.88 6.71 2.79
CA LEU A 30 15.45 7.56 1.75
C LEU A 30 14.62 8.83 1.54
N SER A 31 13.30 8.73 1.51
CA SER A 31 12.44 9.90 1.30
C SER A 31 12.57 10.91 2.43
N VAL A 32 12.65 10.47 3.69
CA VAL A 32 12.87 11.36 4.84
C VAL A 32 14.28 11.94 4.83
N LEU A 33 15.29 11.14 4.51
CA LEU A 33 16.69 11.58 4.45
C LEU A 33 16.92 12.64 3.36
N PHE A 34 16.31 12.47 2.20
CA PHE A 34 16.46 13.36 1.05
C PHE A 34 15.32 14.39 0.91
N ALA A 35 14.43 14.50 1.89
CA ALA A 35 13.30 15.45 1.84
C ALA A 35 13.77 16.89 1.62
N ALA A 36 14.72 17.37 2.43
CA ALA A 36 15.23 18.74 2.34
C ALA A 36 15.92 19.02 0.99
N PRO A 37 16.94 18.25 0.55
CA PRO A 37 17.61 18.54 -0.74
C PRO A 37 16.69 18.41 -1.96
N VAL A 38 15.70 17.52 -1.90
CA VAL A 38 14.69 17.43 -2.97
C VAL A 38 13.76 18.63 -2.96
N LEU A 39 13.35 19.07 -1.79
CA LEU A 39 12.45 20.21 -1.64
C LEU A 39 13.11 21.53 -2.07
N GLU A 40 14.41 21.70 -1.79
CA GLU A 40 15.19 22.87 -2.25
C GLU A 40 15.15 23.06 -3.77
N PHE A 41 15.04 21.98 -4.52
CA PHE A 41 14.92 22.04 -5.97
C PHE A 41 13.59 22.65 -6.43
N PHE A 42 12.52 22.52 -5.64
CA PHE A 42 11.17 22.98 -5.98
C PHE A 42 10.77 24.29 -5.33
N ALA A 43 11.35 24.61 -4.16
CA ALA A 43 11.01 25.81 -3.40
C ALA A 43 12.26 26.42 -2.74
N PRO A 44 12.43 27.77 -2.77
CA PRO A 44 13.50 28.42 -2.05
C PRO A 44 13.44 28.11 -0.55
N GLN A 45 14.61 27.91 0.08
CA GLN A 45 14.73 27.59 1.52
C GLN A 45 14.08 28.64 2.44
N ASP A 46 14.10 29.91 2.05
CA ASP A 46 13.51 31.02 2.82
C ASP A 46 11.98 31.16 2.62
N SER A 47 11.36 30.23 1.88
CA SER A 47 9.93 30.30 1.63
C SER A 47 9.13 29.63 2.74
N HIS A 48 8.01 30.24 3.12
CA HIS A 48 7.04 29.64 4.07
C HIS A 48 6.56 28.25 3.61
N VAL A 49 6.50 28.03 2.29
CA VAL A 49 6.13 26.73 1.71
C VAL A 49 7.18 25.68 2.01
N PHE A 50 8.47 26.01 1.94
CA PHE A 50 9.55 25.08 2.27
C PHE A 50 9.46 24.59 3.72
N GLU A 51 9.33 25.53 4.67
CA GLU A 51 9.19 25.20 6.10
C GLU A 51 7.95 24.36 6.37
N LEU A 52 6.80 24.74 5.80
CA LEU A 52 5.53 24.02 5.98
C LEU A 52 5.63 22.58 5.46
N VAL A 53 6.16 22.39 4.26
CA VAL A 53 6.28 21.07 3.65
C VAL A 53 7.27 20.22 4.44
N LEU A 54 8.46 20.76 4.76
CA LEU A 54 9.50 20.02 5.47
C LEU A 54 9.03 19.57 6.87
N ALA A 55 8.31 20.42 7.59
CA ALA A 55 7.77 20.12 8.91
C ALA A 55 6.74 18.98 8.89
N ASN A 56 5.97 18.86 7.80
CA ASN A 56 4.87 17.91 7.71
C ASN A 56 5.17 16.71 6.80
N PHE A 57 6.24 16.75 6.03
CA PHE A 57 6.59 15.70 5.06
C PHE A 57 6.71 14.30 5.70
N GLY A 58 7.22 14.23 6.93
CA GLY A 58 7.34 12.98 7.67
C GLY A 58 6.01 12.24 7.85
N TYR A 59 4.92 12.99 8.06
CA TYR A 59 3.57 12.39 8.17
C TYR A 59 3.12 11.80 6.83
N PHE A 60 3.30 12.55 5.75
CA PHE A 60 2.99 12.05 4.41
C PHE A 60 3.83 10.82 4.03
N ALA A 61 5.13 10.84 4.38
CA ALA A 61 6.06 9.76 4.07
C ALA A 61 5.66 8.41 4.73
N LEU A 62 4.88 8.42 5.83
CA LEU A 62 4.35 7.19 6.43
C LEU A 62 3.54 6.35 5.43
N SER A 63 2.92 6.97 4.42
CA SER A 63 2.21 6.25 3.37
C SER A 63 3.10 5.27 2.60
N LEU A 64 4.40 5.58 2.46
CA LEU A 64 5.36 4.73 1.75
C LEU A 64 5.57 3.38 2.44
N LEU A 65 5.41 3.31 3.77
CA LEU A 65 5.49 2.05 4.51
C LEU A 65 4.35 1.09 4.14
N LEU A 66 3.20 1.63 3.78
CA LEU A 66 1.99 0.88 3.48
C LEU A 66 1.80 0.64 1.98
N LEU A 67 2.45 1.45 1.14
CA LEU A 67 2.30 1.42 -0.31
C LEU A 67 2.64 0.05 -0.92
N CYS A 68 3.83 -0.48 -0.64
CA CYS A 68 4.29 -1.72 -1.25
C CYS A 68 3.45 -2.94 -0.82
N PRO A 69 3.11 -3.15 0.46
CA PRO A 69 2.19 -4.21 0.88
C PRO A 69 0.83 -4.12 0.19
N ASN A 70 0.29 -2.92 0.00
CA ASN A 70 -0.99 -2.73 -0.68
C ASN A 70 -0.90 -3.06 -2.19
N MET A 71 0.17 -2.63 -2.85
CA MET A 71 0.42 -3.00 -4.24
C MET A 71 0.59 -4.50 -4.40
N PHE A 72 1.31 -5.14 -3.48
CA PHE A 72 1.50 -6.58 -3.49
C PHE A 72 0.16 -7.33 -3.47
N ALA A 73 -0.80 -6.92 -2.63
CA ALA A 73 -2.10 -7.56 -2.57
C ALA A 73 -2.86 -7.50 -3.92
N ALA A 74 -2.82 -6.37 -4.61
CA ALA A 74 -3.45 -6.22 -5.92
C ALA A 74 -2.77 -7.13 -6.98
N TYR A 75 -1.43 -7.15 -7.00
CA TYR A 75 -0.67 -8.01 -7.91
C TYR A 75 -0.86 -9.49 -7.59
N LEU A 76 -0.96 -9.87 -6.31
CA LEU A 76 -1.25 -11.23 -5.91
C LEU A 76 -2.57 -11.71 -6.52
N PHE A 77 -3.65 -10.95 -6.37
CA PHE A 77 -4.96 -11.32 -6.95
C PHE A 77 -4.90 -11.37 -8.48
N THR A 78 -4.16 -10.47 -9.11
CA THR A 78 -3.92 -10.51 -10.57
C THR A 78 -3.20 -11.79 -10.97
N ALA A 79 -2.13 -12.16 -10.27
CA ALA A 79 -1.37 -13.38 -10.54
C ALA A 79 -2.19 -14.67 -10.33
N MET A 80 -3.15 -14.63 -9.38
CA MET A 80 -4.09 -15.74 -9.15
C MET A 80 -5.27 -15.77 -10.14
N GLY A 81 -5.30 -14.87 -11.13
CA GLY A 81 -6.37 -14.77 -12.11
C GLY A 81 -7.66 -14.13 -11.57
N ASP A 82 -7.63 -13.56 -10.37
CA ASP A 82 -8.79 -12.91 -9.77
C ASP A 82 -8.80 -11.39 -10.04
N GLY A 83 -9.04 -11.03 -11.30
CA GLY A 83 -9.11 -9.64 -11.74
C GLY A 83 -10.15 -8.80 -11.00
N LYS A 84 -11.25 -9.41 -10.54
CA LYS A 84 -12.30 -8.70 -9.78
C LYS A 84 -11.79 -8.19 -8.45
N ARG A 85 -11.08 -9.03 -7.65
CA ARG A 85 -10.52 -8.61 -6.37
C ARG A 85 -9.36 -7.64 -6.56
N ALA A 86 -8.50 -7.88 -7.56
CA ALA A 86 -7.44 -6.94 -7.92
C ALA A 86 -8.01 -5.55 -8.26
N ALA A 87 -9.06 -5.48 -9.07
CA ALA A 87 -9.74 -4.23 -9.42
C ALA A 87 -10.36 -3.54 -8.20
N ILE A 88 -11.03 -4.29 -7.30
CA ILE A 88 -11.61 -3.73 -6.07
C ILE A 88 -10.52 -3.10 -5.20
N VAL A 89 -9.42 -3.82 -4.93
CA VAL A 89 -8.32 -3.29 -4.11
C VAL A 89 -7.73 -2.03 -4.75
N SER A 90 -7.44 -2.06 -6.04
CA SER A 90 -6.85 -0.93 -6.76
C SER A 90 -7.79 0.28 -6.81
N PHE A 91 -9.08 0.08 -7.08
CA PHE A 91 -10.08 1.14 -7.12
C PHE A 91 -10.28 1.77 -5.74
N CYS A 92 -10.46 0.96 -4.70
CA CYS A 92 -10.63 1.46 -3.33
C CYS A 92 -9.41 2.27 -2.89
N ARG A 93 -8.20 1.79 -3.17
CA ARG A 93 -6.95 2.47 -2.83
C ARG A 93 -6.82 3.80 -3.56
N THR A 94 -6.89 3.76 -4.88
CA THR A 94 -6.51 4.92 -5.71
C THR A 94 -7.60 5.99 -5.74
N PHE A 95 -8.86 5.60 -5.64
CA PHE A 95 -9.98 6.49 -5.78
C PHE A 95 -10.77 6.64 -4.48
N LEU A 96 -11.43 5.58 -4.01
CA LEU A 96 -12.42 5.69 -2.93
C LEU A 96 -11.80 6.22 -1.63
N PHE A 97 -10.78 5.55 -1.11
CA PHE A 97 -10.19 5.92 0.19
C PHE A 97 -9.38 7.21 0.11
N THR A 98 -8.70 7.44 -1.03
CA THR A 98 -7.92 8.67 -1.22
C THR A 98 -8.83 9.89 -1.31
N VAL A 99 -9.90 9.84 -2.11
CA VAL A 99 -10.85 10.95 -2.23
C VAL A 99 -11.55 11.20 -0.90
N LEU A 100 -12.06 10.15 -0.25
CA LEU A 100 -12.71 10.30 1.06
C LEU A 100 -11.75 10.89 2.11
N ALA A 101 -10.50 10.46 2.15
CA ALA A 101 -9.54 10.99 3.11
C ALA A 101 -9.20 12.45 2.84
N ILE A 102 -8.97 12.85 1.58
CA ILE A 102 -8.66 14.23 1.21
C ILE A 102 -9.83 15.16 1.48
N GLU A 103 -11.07 14.72 1.27
CA GLU A 103 -12.26 15.54 1.50
C GLU A 103 -12.62 15.61 3.01
N CYS A 104 -12.59 14.48 3.71
CA CYS A 104 -13.11 14.41 5.08
C CYS A 104 -12.10 14.86 6.14
N LEU A 105 -10.79 14.53 5.99
CA LEU A 105 -9.81 14.83 7.02
C LEU A 105 -9.60 16.32 7.27
N PRO A 106 -9.44 17.17 6.25
CA PRO A 106 -9.28 18.61 6.46
C PRO A 106 -10.50 19.25 7.13
N LEU A 107 -11.71 18.73 6.89
CA LEU A 107 -12.93 19.18 7.55
C LEU A 107 -12.96 18.80 9.03
N ALA A 108 -12.35 17.69 9.43
CA ALA A 108 -12.36 17.19 10.80
C ALA A 108 -11.23 17.75 11.67
N VAL A 109 -10.02 17.88 11.12
CA VAL A 109 -8.81 18.24 11.87
C VAL A 109 -8.04 19.44 11.29
N GLY A 110 -8.60 20.14 10.31
CA GLY A 110 -7.98 21.31 9.68
C GLY A 110 -6.88 20.95 8.69
N GLU A 111 -5.99 21.89 8.40
CA GLU A 111 -4.96 21.76 7.36
C GLU A 111 -4.01 20.58 7.54
N ILE A 112 -3.72 20.20 8.78
CA ILE A 112 -2.88 19.05 9.09
C ILE A 112 -3.50 17.74 8.59
N GLY A 113 -4.83 17.69 8.45
CA GLY A 113 -5.55 16.55 7.89
C GLY A 113 -5.10 16.18 6.47
N LEU A 114 -4.68 17.16 5.68
CA LEU A 114 -4.21 16.93 4.32
C LEU A 114 -2.95 16.05 4.30
N TRP A 115 -2.04 16.25 5.25
CA TRP A 115 -0.81 15.46 5.37
C TRP A 115 -1.05 14.01 5.80
N PHE A 116 -2.12 13.78 6.56
CA PHE A 116 -2.53 12.44 6.99
C PHE A 116 -3.50 11.76 6.02
N ALA A 117 -4.03 12.45 5.02
CA ALA A 117 -5.03 11.90 4.11
C ALA A 117 -4.52 10.67 3.37
N VAL A 118 -3.32 10.75 2.78
CA VAL A 118 -2.74 9.63 2.04
C VAL A 118 -2.33 8.47 2.96
N PRO A 119 -1.63 8.68 4.09
CA PRO A 119 -1.38 7.62 5.07
C PRO A 119 -2.66 6.92 5.56
N LEU A 120 -3.73 7.66 5.81
CA LEU A 120 -5.01 7.08 6.22
C LEU A 120 -5.63 6.24 5.09
N ALA A 121 -5.63 6.74 3.86
CA ALA A 121 -6.13 6.00 2.71
C ALA A 121 -5.37 4.68 2.50
N GLU A 122 -4.03 4.72 2.64
CA GLU A 122 -3.20 3.51 2.55
C GLU A 122 -3.47 2.54 3.73
N LEU A 123 -3.72 3.06 4.94
CA LEU A 123 -4.08 2.23 6.09
C LEU A 123 -5.43 1.53 5.88
N LEU A 124 -6.44 2.23 5.41
CA LEU A 124 -7.74 1.65 5.08
C LEU A 124 -7.61 0.59 3.97
N THR A 125 -6.79 0.88 2.97
CA THR A 125 -6.45 -0.08 1.92
C THR A 125 -5.77 -1.32 2.49
N LEU A 126 -4.84 -1.17 3.43
CA LEU A 126 -4.16 -2.30 4.06
C LEU A 126 -5.14 -3.20 4.81
N ILE A 127 -6.10 -2.63 5.54
CA ILE A 127 -7.14 -3.38 6.22
C ILE A 127 -7.99 -4.18 5.22
N LEU A 128 -8.41 -3.56 4.12
CA LEU A 128 -9.15 -4.21 3.04
C LEU A 128 -8.32 -5.33 2.41
N SER A 129 -7.09 -5.03 2.01
CA SER A 129 -6.16 -5.95 1.35
C SER A 129 -5.85 -7.16 2.23
N ALA A 130 -5.47 -6.92 3.49
CA ALA A 130 -5.18 -7.98 4.46
C ALA A 130 -6.41 -8.87 4.69
N THR A 131 -7.59 -8.27 4.84
CA THR A 131 -8.84 -9.02 5.00
C THR A 131 -9.10 -9.92 3.79
N LEU A 132 -8.96 -9.40 2.57
CA LEU A 132 -9.16 -10.18 1.35
C LEU A 132 -8.11 -11.29 1.20
N VAL A 133 -6.84 -10.99 1.47
CA VAL A 133 -5.75 -11.96 1.43
C VAL A 133 -6.00 -13.07 2.46
N ILE A 134 -6.25 -12.75 3.73
CA ILE A 134 -6.47 -13.75 4.78
C ILE A 134 -7.70 -14.62 4.49
N ARG A 135 -8.81 -14.02 4.07
CA ARG A 135 -10.06 -14.77 3.77
C ARG A 135 -9.90 -15.72 2.58
N ASN A 136 -9.04 -15.40 1.63
CA ASN A 136 -8.87 -16.20 0.41
C ASN A 136 -7.64 -17.13 0.45
N ARG A 137 -6.90 -17.20 1.59
CA ARG A 137 -5.70 -18.02 1.71
C ARG A 137 -5.91 -19.49 1.31
N ARG A 138 -7.00 -20.10 1.77
CA ARG A 138 -7.34 -21.50 1.46
C ARG A 138 -7.85 -21.68 0.04
N ARG A 139 -8.41 -20.63 -0.56
CA ARG A 139 -8.91 -20.68 -1.93
C ARG A 139 -7.76 -20.82 -2.93
N TYR A 140 -6.66 -20.12 -2.69
CA TYR A 140 -5.52 -20.05 -3.61
C TYR A 140 -4.31 -20.86 -3.15
N GLY A 141 -4.31 -21.41 -1.95
CA GLY A 141 -3.27 -22.32 -1.45
C GLY A 141 -1.92 -21.67 -1.15
N TYR A 142 -1.84 -20.34 -1.00
CA TYR A 142 -0.56 -19.67 -0.65
C TYR A 142 -0.21 -19.77 0.84
N ASP A 143 -0.96 -20.53 1.62
CA ASP A 143 -0.62 -20.97 2.97
C ASP A 143 0.10 -22.34 3.00
N GLY A 144 0.46 -22.87 1.83
CA GLY A 144 1.14 -24.16 1.70
C GLY A 144 0.21 -25.38 1.73
N GLN A 145 -1.11 -25.17 1.78
CA GLN A 145 -2.11 -26.24 1.73
C GLN A 145 -2.75 -26.30 0.33
N PRO A 146 -3.23 -27.48 -0.09
CA PRO A 146 -3.93 -27.60 -1.36
C PRO A 146 -5.08 -26.58 -1.46
N ALA A 147 -5.13 -25.85 -2.57
CA ALA A 147 -6.24 -24.94 -2.81
C ALA A 147 -7.56 -25.70 -2.82
N THR A 148 -8.56 -25.14 -2.19
CA THR A 148 -9.91 -25.67 -2.31
C THR A 148 -10.37 -25.36 -3.73
N VAL A 149 -10.40 -26.38 -4.61
CA VAL A 149 -10.74 -26.25 -6.02
C VAL A 149 -12.17 -25.75 -6.12
N VAL A 150 -12.31 -24.46 -6.37
CA VAL A 150 -13.55 -23.93 -6.92
C VAL A 150 -13.38 -24.01 -8.43
N ASN A 151 -14.12 -24.91 -9.08
CA ASN A 151 -14.23 -24.98 -10.53
C ASN A 151 -14.48 -23.57 -11.05
N ILE A 152 -13.47 -23.00 -11.71
CA ILE A 152 -13.63 -21.79 -12.50
C ILE A 152 -14.06 -22.30 -13.88
N THR A 153 -15.36 -22.51 -14.05
CA THR A 153 -16.00 -22.57 -15.35
C THR A 153 -16.37 -21.16 -15.77
#